data_1194dda1b796be49e0058547f27ddf22
#
_entry.id   1194dda1b796be49e0058547f27ddf22
#
_cell.length_a   1.000
_cell.length_b   1.000
_cell.length_c   1.000
_cell.angle_alpha   90.00
_cell.angle_beta   90.00
_cell.angle_gamma   90.00
#
_symmetry.space_group_name_H-M   'P 1'
#
loop_
_entity.id
_entity.type
_entity.pdbx_description
1 polymer ?
#
loop_
_entity_poly.entity_id
_entity_poly.type
_entity_poly.pdbx_seq_one_letter_code
_entity_poly.pdbx_strand_id
1 'polypeptide(L)'
;MILLPAGSAHVVRSGKKVPPRPLAVSDTRHDIVAPDTGGSHWLSGTFSFNDSRGGRLLHALPPIIDLRGAKDQSLVWLDVSTQMLMEDKLNPSEGSEALISRILDLLFIRVLRAWAVGPEASASWLTGAMDAVIGAAITTIHANPGHPWSVQRLATKSNLSRSAFSERFARTVGQPPAAYIAQVRLDRAADLLQHTTESVSAIASDVGYDSEAAFSRVFSKRYGLPPSRWRRQMTQRDRDRLVGR
;
A
#
# COMPACT_ATOMS: atom_id res chain seq x y z
N MET A 1 -0.47 14.45 -11.88
CA MET A 1 -1.26 13.30 -11.37
C MET A 1 -1.40 13.42 -9.87
N ILE A 2 -2.57 13.09 -9.33
CA ILE A 2 -2.84 13.08 -7.89
C ILE A 2 -3.27 11.67 -7.51
N LEU A 3 -2.67 11.10 -6.45
CA LEU A 3 -3.09 9.85 -5.85
C LEU A 3 -3.61 10.11 -4.44
N LEU A 4 -4.75 9.54 -4.10
CA LEU A 4 -5.39 9.59 -2.78
C LEU A 4 -5.39 8.19 -2.16
N PRO A 5 -4.33 7.78 -1.47
CA PRO A 5 -4.15 6.39 -1.04
C PRO A 5 -5.27 5.87 -0.14
N ALA A 6 -5.81 6.71 0.73
CA ALA A 6 -6.88 6.33 1.67
C ALA A 6 -8.29 6.51 1.08
N GLY A 7 -8.43 6.93 -0.19
CA GLY A 7 -9.73 7.23 -0.78
C GLY A 7 -10.50 8.35 -0.05
N SER A 8 -9.78 9.26 0.58
CA SER A 8 -10.38 10.34 1.38
C SER A 8 -11.34 11.18 0.56
N ALA A 9 -12.43 11.63 1.17
CA ALA A 9 -13.38 12.55 0.54
C ALA A 9 -12.64 13.79 0.05
N HIS A 10 -12.82 14.14 -1.21
CA HIS A 10 -12.10 15.24 -1.86
C HIS A 10 -13.00 15.97 -2.83
N VAL A 11 -12.61 17.19 -3.14
CA VAL A 11 -13.29 18.04 -4.13
C VAL A 11 -12.28 18.50 -5.14
N VAL A 12 -12.59 18.27 -6.39
CA VAL A 12 -11.81 18.75 -7.52
C VAL A 12 -12.51 19.95 -8.16
N ARG A 13 -11.79 21.02 -8.41
CA ARG A 13 -12.33 22.26 -8.99
C ARG A 13 -11.41 22.79 -10.08
N SER A 14 -11.95 23.29 -11.14
CA SER A 14 -11.21 24.01 -12.18
C SER A 14 -10.72 25.40 -11.72
N GLY A 15 -11.28 25.93 -10.62
CA GLY A 15 -10.88 27.20 -10.01
C GLY A 15 -11.52 27.42 -8.63
N LYS A 16 -10.94 28.33 -7.83
CA LYS A 16 -11.38 28.60 -6.45
C LYS A 16 -12.84 29.07 -6.35
N LYS A 17 -13.37 29.70 -7.39
CA LYS A 17 -14.72 30.29 -7.42
C LYS A 17 -15.78 29.38 -8.05
N VAL A 18 -15.40 28.21 -8.58
CA VAL A 18 -16.34 27.28 -9.21
C VAL A 18 -16.97 26.41 -8.12
N PRO A 19 -18.32 26.43 -7.98
CA PRO A 19 -18.98 25.56 -7.01
C PRO A 19 -18.77 24.09 -7.38
N PRO A 20 -18.54 23.21 -6.40
CA PRO A 20 -18.42 21.79 -6.66
C PRO A 20 -19.76 21.24 -7.17
N ARG A 21 -19.72 20.46 -8.23
CA ARG A 21 -20.87 19.63 -8.63
C ARG A 21 -20.65 18.23 -8.07
N PRO A 22 -21.68 17.57 -7.51
CA PRO A 22 -21.58 16.16 -7.20
C PRO A 22 -21.17 15.40 -8.46
N LEU A 23 -20.13 14.58 -8.38
CA LEU A 23 -19.91 13.55 -9.39
C LEU A 23 -21.14 12.65 -9.34
N ALA A 24 -21.91 12.58 -10.40
CA ALA A 24 -22.85 11.50 -10.56
C ALA A 24 -22.00 10.22 -10.60
N VAL A 25 -22.02 9.46 -9.49
CA VAL A 25 -21.47 8.11 -9.48
C VAL A 25 -22.42 7.31 -10.34
N SER A 26 -22.12 7.22 -11.63
CA SER A 26 -22.73 6.23 -12.48
C SER A 26 -22.29 4.85 -11.96
N ASP A 27 -23.26 4.01 -11.63
CA ASP A 27 -23.04 2.64 -11.15
C ASP A 27 -22.47 1.74 -12.25
N THR A 28 -22.36 2.28 -13.46
CA THR A 28 -21.66 1.68 -14.58
C THR A 28 -20.17 2.04 -14.46
N ARG A 29 -19.36 1.04 -14.21
CA ARG A 29 -17.89 1.10 -14.07
C ARG A 29 -17.15 1.82 -15.23
N HIS A 30 -17.85 2.53 -16.13
CA HIS A 30 -17.36 2.86 -17.44
C HIS A 30 -17.82 4.19 -18.06
N ASP A 31 -18.36 5.16 -17.33
CA ASP A 31 -18.75 6.43 -17.96
C ASP A 31 -17.56 7.38 -18.11
N ILE A 32 -17.03 7.42 -19.34
CA ILE A 32 -16.29 8.58 -19.80
C ILE A 32 -17.31 9.53 -20.44
N VAL A 33 -17.51 10.67 -19.80
CA VAL A 33 -18.21 11.80 -20.48
C VAL A 33 -17.30 12.24 -21.62
N ALA A 34 -17.81 12.18 -22.84
CA ALA A 34 -17.09 12.67 -24.01
C ALA A 34 -16.62 14.12 -23.79
N PRO A 35 -15.41 14.48 -24.21
CA PRO A 35 -14.85 15.80 -23.98
C PRO A 35 -15.72 16.86 -24.68
N ASP A 36 -16.36 17.70 -23.89
CA ASP A 36 -16.96 18.92 -24.38
C ASP A 36 -15.83 19.89 -24.72
N THR A 37 -15.87 20.46 -25.91
CA THR A 37 -14.80 21.31 -26.48
C THR A 37 -14.61 22.55 -25.59
N GLY A 38 -13.57 22.57 -24.76
CA GLY A 38 -13.14 23.74 -23.99
C GLY A 38 -13.04 23.58 -22.48
N GLY A 39 -13.31 22.40 -21.92
CA GLY A 39 -13.21 22.09 -20.48
C GLY A 39 -11.89 21.40 -20.07
N SER A 40 -11.64 21.36 -18.76
CA SER A 40 -10.57 20.51 -18.19
C SER A 40 -11.05 19.06 -18.15
N HIS A 41 -10.25 18.15 -18.66
CA HIS A 41 -10.55 16.72 -18.68
C HIS A 41 -9.91 16.01 -17.49
N TRP A 42 -10.61 15.00 -16.97
CA TRP A 42 -10.21 14.23 -15.82
C TRP A 42 -10.28 12.75 -16.14
N LEU A 43 -9.24 12.02 -15.77
CA LEU A 43 -9.28 10.58 -15.71
C LEU A 43 -9.23 10.19 -14.22
N SER A 44 -10.22 9.45 -13.76
CA SER A 44 -10.27 8.92 -12.40
C SER A 44 -10.25 7.40 -12.44
N GLY A 45 -9.40 6.79 -11.63
CA GLY A 45 -9.31 5.36 -11.45
C GLY A 45 -9.32 5.01 -9.97
N THR A 46 -9.95 3.90 -9.61
CA THR A 46 -10.01 3.39 -8.24
C THR A 46 -9.30 2.06 -8.15
N PHE A 47 -8.39 1.95 -7.18
CA PHE A 47 -7.71 0.69 -6.86
C PHE A 47 -8.35 0.05 -5.64
N SER A 48 -8.66 -1.23 -5.74
CA SER A 48 -9.14 -2.04 -4.63
C SER A 48 -8.12 -3.11 -4.26
N PHE A 49 -7.75 -3.17 -2.99
CA PHE A 49 -6.84 -4.19 -2.47
C PHE A 49 -7.65 -5.18 -1.64
N ASN A 50 -7.64 -6.43 -2.05
CA ASN A 50 -8.41 -7.49 -1.39
C ASN A 50 -7.66 -8.14 -0.23
N ASP A 51 -6.43 -7.70 0.05
CA ASP A 51 -5.62 -8.23 1.14
C ASP A 51 -5.24 -7.13 2.16
N SER A 52 -4.95 -7.57 3.37
CA SER A 52 -4.48 -6.71 4.46
C SER A 52 -3.12 -6.05 4.17
N ARG A 53 -2.33 -6.58 3.23
CA ARG A 53 -1.03 -6.03 2.85
C ARG A 53 -1.21 -4.74 2.05
N GLY A 54 -2.13 -4.74 1.09
CA GLY A 54 -2.47 -3.55 0.32
C GLY A 54 -3.00 -2.42 1.21
N GLY A 55 -3.88 -2.74 2.16
CA GLY A 55 -4.38 -1.77 3.13
C GLY A 55 -3.26 -1.12 3.95
N ARG A 56 -2.27 -1.91 4.40
CA ARG A 56 -1.12 -1.40 5.15
C ARG A 56 -0.20 -0.52 4.32
N LEU A 57 0.00 -0.87 3.05
CA LEU A 57 0.72 -0.02 2.11
C LEU A 57 0.08 1.37 2.04
N LEU A 58 -1.24 1.40 1.85
CA LEU A 58 -1.98 2.65 1.72
C LEU A 58 -1.92 3.51 3.00
N HIS A 59 -1.98 2.89 4.18
CA HIS A 59 -1.87 3.60 5.46
C HIS A 59 -0.47 4.18 5.74
N ALA A 60 0.56 3.66 5.10
CA ALA A 60 1.92 4.19 5.22
C ALA A 60 2.20 5.35 4.25
N LEU A 61 1.28 5.63 3.34
CA LEU A 61 1.40 6.74 2.38
C LEU A 61 0.79 8.03 2.96
N PRO A 62 1.25 9.20 2.51
CA PRO A 62 0.61 10.46 2.88
C PRO A 62 -0.83 10.50 2.34
N PRO A 63 -1.70 11.33 2.93
CA PRO A 63 -3.10 11.41 2.50
C PRO A 63 -3.27 11.84 1.04
N ILE A 64 -2.29 12.54 0.49
CA ILE A 64 -2.26 13.00 -0.90
C ILE A 64 -0.83 12.85 -1.42
N ILE A 65 -0.68 12.23 -2.59
CA ILE A 65 0.55 12.25 -3.37
C ILE A 65 0.28 13.09 -4.61
N ASP A 66 0.97 14.23 -4.72
CA ASP A 66 0.81 15.17 -5.82
C ASP A 66 2.09 15.20 -6.67
N LEU A 67 2.00 14.72 -7.89
CA LEU A 67 3.10 14.74 -8.87
C LEU A 67 3.04 15.92 -9.83
N ARG A 68 2.21 16.94 -9.57
CA ARG A 68 2.19 18.16 -10.39
C ARG A 68 3.50 18.93 -10.20
N GLY A 69 4.13 19.29 -11.29
CA GLY A 69 5.37 20.07 -11.25
C GLY A 69 6.65 19.27 -11.05
N ALA A 70 6.59 17.95 -10.97
CA ALA A 70 7.79 17.13 -11.14
C ALA A 70 8.33 17.39 -12.57
N LYS A 71 9.40 18.18 -12.66
CA LYS A 71 10.02 18.65 -13.92
C LYS A 71 10.83 17.56 -14.63
N ASP A 72 10.44 16.32 -14.51
CA ASP A 72 11.28 15.23 -14.96
C ASP A 72 10.73 14.62 -16.27
N GLN A 73 11.65 14.34 -17.19
CA GLN A 73 11.41 13.49 -18.37
C GLN A 73 10.78 12.13 -18.00
N SER A 74 10.77 11.80 -16.71
CA SER A 74 10.13 10.62 -16.17
C SER A 74 8.60 10.62 -16.26
N LEU A 75 7.94 11.73 -16.63
CA LEU A 75 6.48 11.80 -16.74
C LEU A 75 5.93 11.53 -18.15
N VAL A 76 6.78 11.38 -19.16
CA VAL A 76 6.37 11.00 -20.53
C VAL A 76 5.55 9.69 -20.52
N TRP A 77 5.90 8.76 -19.63
CA TRP A 77 5.14 7.53 -19.45
C TRP A 77 3.69 7.77 -19.00
N LEU A 78 3.43 8.86 -18.27
CA LEU A 78 2.08 9.20 -17.81
C LEU A 78 1.19 9.62 -18.96
N ASP A 79 1.72 10.46 -19.86
CA ASP A 79 0.99 10.91 -21.05
C ASP A 79 0.68 9.73 -21.97
N VAL A 80 1.68 8.88 -22.25
CA VAL A 80 1.49 7.69 -23.08
C VAL A 80 0.46 6.73 -22.45
N SER A 81 0.59 6.45 -21.15
CA SER A 81 -0.35 5.56 -20.47
C SER A 81 -1.77 6.14 -20.44
N THR A 82 -1.92 7.45 -20.29
CA THR A 82 -3.22 8.12 -20.30
C THR A 82 -3.85 8.06 -21.69
N GLN A 83 -3.05 8.27 -22.74
CA GLN A 83 -3.52 8.12 -24.12
C GLN A 83 -4.00 6.70 -24.42
N MET A 84 -3.22 5.68 -24.04
CA MET A 84 -3.61 4.27 -24.19
C MET A 84 -4.91 3.95 -23.43
N LEU A 85 -5.05 4.44 -22.20
CA LEU A 85 -6.28 4.27 -21.44
C LEU A 85 -7.49 4.92 -22.11
N MET A 86 -7.32 6.11 -22.67
CA MET A 86 -8.40 6.82 -23.35
C MET A 86 -8.78 6.14 -24.65
N GLU A 87 -7.81 5.72 -25.46
CA GLU A 87 -8.05 5.02 -26.72
C GLU A 87 -8.82 3.72 -26.51
N ASP A 88 -8.36 2.89 -25.60
CA ASP A 88 -8.94 1.57 -25.31
C ASP A 88 -10.32 1.68 -24.65
N LYS A 89 -10.56 2.80 -23.97
CA LYS A 89 -11.83 3.11 -23.33
C LYS A 89 -12.87 3.63 -24.33
N LEU A 90 -12.44 4.45 -25.28
CA LEU A 90 -13.32 4.99 -26.35
C LEU A 90 -13.62 3.95 -27.40
N ASN A 91 -12.70 3.04 -27.68
CA ASN A 91 -12.81 1.99 -28.70
C ASN A 91 -12.55 0.62 -28.07
N PRO A 92 -13.44 0.11 -27.20
CA PRO A 92 -13.22 -1.14 -26.50
C PRO A 92 -13.12 -2.33 -27.45
N SER A 93 -12.11 -3.16 -27.25
CA SER A 93 -11.84 -4.39 -27.99
C SER A 93 -11.73 -5.59 -27.03
N GLU A 94 -11.61 -6.78 -27.59
CA GLU A 94 -11.33 -7.96 -26.77
C GLU A 94 -10.01 -7.75 -26.00
N GLY A 95 -10.06 -7.92 -24.66
CA GLY A 95 -8.91 -7.70 -23.78
C GLY A 95 -8.73 -6.29 -23.23
N SER A 96 -9.52 -5.29 -23.65
CA SER A 96 -9.45 -3.90 -23.17
C SER A 96 -9.50 -3.80 -21.65
N GLU A 97 -10.38 -4.54 -20.96
CA GLU A 97 -10.44 -4.52 -19.50
C GLU A 97 -9.13 -5.02 -18.85
N ALA A 98 -8.54 -6.07 -19.42
CA ALA A 98 -7.27 -6.58 -18.93
C ALA A 98 -6.13 -5.59 -19.15
N LEU A 99 -6.07 -4.97 -20.33
CA LEU A 99 -5.08 -3.95 -20.66
C LEU A 99 -5.21 -2.73 -19.75
N ILE A 100 -6.41 -2.18 -19.59
CA ILE A 100 -6.70 -1.05 -18.70
C ILE A 100 -6.24 -1.38 -17.27
N SER A 101 -6.57 -2.57 -16.76
CA SER A 101 -6.14 -3.00 -15.42
C SER A 101 -4.61 -3.00 -15.28
N ARG A 102 -3.89 -3.52 -16.28
CA ARG A 102 -2.41 -3.54 -16.25
C ARG A 102 -1.79 -2.16 -16.38
N ILE A 103 -2.36 -1.28 -17.17
CA ILE A 103 -1.91 0.11 -17.26
C ILE A 103 -2.11 0.81 -15.91
N LEU A 104 -3.24 0.62 -15.26
CA LEU A 104 -3.50 1.17 -13.92
C LEU A 104 -2.51 0.64 -12.88
N ASP A 105 -2.23 -0.67 -12.86
CA ASP A 105 -1.21 -1.27 -12.00
C ASP A 105 0.15 -0.60 -12.21
N LEU A 106 0.55 -0.42 -13.47
CA LEU A 106 1.80 0.23 -13.84
C LEU A 106 1.83 1.69 -13.36
N LEU A 107 0.76 2.43 -13.57
CA LEU A 107 0.62 3.82 -13.13
C LEU A 107 0.77 3.93 -11.62
N PHE A 108 0.12 3.06 -10.87
CA PHE A 108 0.21 3.03 -9.42
C PHE A 108 1.65 2.81 -8.93
N ILE A 109 2.33 1.80 -9.47
CA ILE A 109 3.73 1.50 -9.12
C ILE A 109 4.65 2.68 -9.46
N ARG A 110 4.44 3.30 -10.62
CA ARG A 110 5.24 4.45 -11.08
C ARG A 110 5.05 5.67 -10.19
N VAL A 111 3.81 5.96 -9.79
CA VAL A 111 3.51 7.06 -8.86
C VAL A 111 4.20 6.85 -7.52
N LEU A 112 4.11 5.64 -6.97
CA LEU A 112 4.77 5.33 -5.71
C LEU A 112 6.30 5.47 -5.80
N ARG A 113 6.90 5.02 -6.90
CA ARG A 113 8.34 5.19 -7.14
C ARG A 113 8.73 6.65 -7.28
N ALA A 114 8.00 7.43 -8.05
CA ALA A 114 8.27 8.85 -8.23
C ALA A 114 8.16 9.61 -6.91
N TRP A 115 7.15 9.29 -6.09
CA TRP A 115 7.02 9.86 -4.77
C TRP A 115 8.16 9.46 -3.83
N ALA A 116 8.54 8.17 -3.82
CA ALA A 116 9.56 7.64 -2.91
C ALA A 116 10.96 8.23 -3.11
N VAL A 117 11.26 8.77 -4.29
CA VAL A 117 12.52 9.47 -4.57
C VAL A 117 12.38 11.00 -4.56
N GLY A 118 11.16 11.49 -4.38
CA GLY A 118 10.86 12.93 -4.35
C GLY A 118 11.25 13.58 -3.01
N PRO A 119 11.34 14.92 -2.98
CA PRO A 119 11.73 15.68 -1.79
C PRO A 119 10.71 15.58 -0.64
N GLU A 120 9.47 15.23 -0.94
CA GLU A 120 8.39 15.05 0.03
C GLU A 120 8.32 13.64 0.62
N ALA A 121 9.18 12.72 0.16
CA ALA A 121 9.22 11.37 0.67
C ALA A 121 9.76 11.38 2.11
N SER A 122 8.91 11.10 3.07
CA SER A 122 9.32 10.86 4.45
C SER A 122 9.96 9.48 4.58
N ALA A 123 10.82 9.30 5.60
CA ALA A 123 11.37 7.99 5.93
C ALA A 123 10.23 6.98 6.18
N SER A 124 10.17 5.96 5.38
CA SER A 124 9.13 4.93 5.41
C SER A 124 9.68 3.59 4.92
N TRP A 125 8.95 2.50 5.13
CA TRP A 125 9.34 1.20 4.58
C TRP A 125 9.44 1.22 3.04
N LEU A 126 8.68 2.07 2.36
CA LEU A 126 8.73 2.20 0.90
C LEU A 126 10.03 2.86 0.44
N THR A 127 10.48 3.95 1.09
CA THR A 127 11.79 4.53 0.82
C THR A 127 12.91 3.56 1.19
N GLY A 128 12.73 2.78 2.28
CA GLY A 128 13.62 1.69 2.63
C GLY A 128 13.71 0.59 1.59
N ALA A 129 12.57 0.20 1.00
CA ALA A 129 12.53 -0.80 -0.06
C ALA A 129 13.23 -0.34 -1.36
N MET A 130 13.33 0.96 -1.59
CA MET A 130 14.06 1.56 -2.73
C MET A 130 15.58 1.64 -2.48
N ASP A 131 16.05 1.57 -1.24
CA ASP A 131 17.47 1.49 -0.92
C ASP A 131 17.98 0.08 -1.23
N ALA A 132 19.02 -0.05 -2.04
CA ALA A 132 19.52 -1.36 -2.51
C ALA A 132 19.90 -2.31 -1.36
N VAL A 133 20.47 -1.79 -0.27
CA VAL A 133 20.93 -2.58 0.87
C VAL A 133 19.77 -2.87 1.84
N ILE A 134 19.02 -1.84 2.20
CA ILE A 134 17.90 -1.95 3.14
C ILE A 134 16.73 -2.68 2.49
N GLY A 135 16.48 -2.47 1.19
CA GLY A 135 15.46 -3.19 0.42
C GLY A 135 15.68 -4.70 0.40
N ALA A 136 16.93 -5.16 0.24
CA ALA A 136 17.26 -6.58 0.35
C ALA A 136 16.96 -7.14 1.75
N ALA A 137 17.26 -6.38 2.80
CA ALA A 137 16.94 -6.78 4.17
C ALA A 137 15.41 -6.82 4.43
N ILE A 138 14.67 -5.82 3.95
CA ILE A 138 13.20 -5.79 3.99
C ILE A 138 12.61 -7.00 3.28
N THR A 139 13.03 -7.29 2.05
CA THR A 139 12.59 -8.47 1.30
C THR A 139 12.85 -9.77 2.07
N THR A 140 14.03 -9.88 2.67
CA THR A 140 14.42 -11.04 3.48
C THR A 140 13.50 -11.24 4.70
N ILE A 141 13.16 -10.15 5.41
CA ILE A 141 12.24 -10.17 6.56
C ILE A 141 10.83 -10.61 6.12
N HIS A 142 10.33 -10.04 5.02
CA HIS A 142 8.98 -10.36 4.51
C HIS A 142 8.87 -11.77 3.93
N ALA A 143 9.93 -12.31 3.37
CA ALA A 143 9.95 -13.69 2.84
C ALA A 143 9.77 -14.73 3.96
N ASN A 144 10.33 -14.47 5.13
CA ASN A 144 10.21 -15.39 6.27
C ASN A 144 10.13 -14.61 7.61
N PRO A 145 8.96 -14.09 7.99
CA PRO A 145 8.78 -13.29 9.21
C PRO A 145 9.07 -14.06 10.50
N GLY A 146 8.75 -15.38 10.53
CA GLY A 146 8.95 -16.25 11.68
C GLY A 146 10.41 -16.62 11.95
N HIS A 147 11.28 -16.47 10.95
CA HIS A 147 12.70 -16.75 11.16
C HIS A 147 13.29 -15.87 12.29
N PRO A 148 14.20 -16.39 13.15
CA PRO A 148 14.79 -15.63 14.25
C PRO A 148 15.78 -14.56 13.75
N TRP A 149 15.24 -13.56 13.06
CA TRP A 149 15.99 -12.41 12.60
C TRP A 149 16.51 -11.60 13.78
N SER A 150 17.79 -11.36 13.80
CA SER A 150 18.42 -10.37 14.67
C SER A 150 19.00 -9.24 13.84
N VAL A 151 19.15 -8.07 14.45
CA VAL A 151 19.79 -6.91 13.81
C VAL A 151 21.21 -7.27 13.35
N GLN A 152 21.92 -8.07 14.15
CA GLN A 152 23.26 -8.55 13.81
C GLN A 152 23.26 -9.41 12.54
N ARG A 153 22.33 -10.38 12.42
CA ARG A 153 22.24 -11.23 11.23
C ARG A 153 21.92 -10.44 9.97
N LEU A 154 21.01 -9.48 10.07
CA LEU A 154 20.66 -8.62 8.92
C LEU A 154 21.83 -7.71 8.53
N ALA A 155 22.54 -7.14 9.50
CA ALA A 155 23.73 -6.33 9.27
C ALA A 155 24.83 -7.13 8.55
N THR A 156 25.12 -8.35 9.03
CA THR A 156 26.09 -9.26 8.40
C THR A 156 25.71 -9.59 6.96
N LYS A 157 24.43 -9.91 6.71
CA LYS A 157 23.93 -10.16 5.33
C LYS A 157 24.04 -8.93 4.43
N SER A 158 24.04 -7.75 5.01
CA SER A 158 24.12 -6.47 4.30
C SER A 158 25.57 -5.94 4.18
N ASN A 159 26.56 -6.71 4.61
CA ASN A 159 27.97 -6.30 4.69
C ASN A 159 28.18 -4.99 5.48
N LEU A 160 27.41 -4.76 6.53
CA LEU A 160 27.48 -3.60 7.40
C LEU A 160 27.77 -3.99 8.86
N SER A 161 28.37 -3.08 9.62
CA SER A 161 28.37 -3.21 11.08
C SER A 161 26.94 -3.08 11.61
N ARG A 162 26.68 -3.64 12.81
CA ARG A 162 25.36 -3.55 13.46
C ARG A 162 24.89 -2.10 13.65
N SER A 163 25.80 -1.20 14.03
CA SER A 163 25.48 0.22 14.21
C SER A 163 25.16 0.91 12.91
N ALA A 164 26.00 0.73 11.88
CA ALA A 164 25.80 1.33 10.57
C ALA A 164 24.49 0.83 9.90
N PHE A 165 24.20 -0.48 10.03
CA PHE A 165 22.93 -1.03 9.55
C PHE A 165 21.73 -0.43 10.28
N SER A 166 21.76 -0.37 11.62
CA SER A 166 20.67 0.17 12.43
C SER A 166 20.38 1.61 12.12
N GLU A 167 21.43 2.44 12.01
CA GLU A 167 21.31 3.86 11.67
C GLU A 167 20.74 4.06 10.26
N ARG A 168 21.32 3.37 9.25
CA ARG A 168 20.83 3.44 7.87
C ARG A 168 19.40 2.98 7.77
N PHE A 169 19.04 1.86 8.42
CA PHE A 169 17.68 1.34 8.43
C PHE A 169 16.70 2.33 9.06
N ALA A 170 17.01 2.85 10.25
CA ALA A 170 16.15 3.81 10.95
C ALA A 170 15.98 5.12 10.16
N ARG A 171 17.05 5.63 9.55
CA ARG A 171 16.99 6.82 8.71
C ARG A 171 16.12 6.61 7.47
N THR A 172 16.20 5.43 6.83
CA THR A 172 15.52 5.15 5.56
C THR A 172 14.09 4.68 5.76
N VAL A 173 13.85 3.84 6.78
CA VAL A 173 12.53 3.24 7.06
C VAL A 173 11.70 4.05 8.07
N GLY A 174 12.35 4.94 8.82
CA GLY A 174 11.69 5.76 9.84
C GLY A 174 11.52 5.08 11.19
N GLN A 175 12.00 3.83 11.35
CA GLN A 175 11.94 3.10 12.62
C GLN A 175 13.10 2.10 12.75
N PRO A 176 13.45 1.70 14.00
CA PRO A 176 14.52 0.73 14.24
C PRO A 176 14.20 -0.65 13.62
N PRO A 177 15.23 -1.41 13.16
CA PRO A 177 15.05 -2.72 12.53
C PRO A 177 14.28 -3.72 13.40
N ALA A 178 14.55 -3.76 14.72
CA ALA A 178 13.86 -4.68 15.63
C ALA A 178 12.35 -4.38 15.73
N ALA A 179 11.98 -3.11 15.77
CA ALA A 179 10.57 -2.69 15.76
C ALA A 179 9.89 -3.07 14.44
N TYR A 180 10.58 -2.89 13.32
CA TYR A 180 10.08 -3.29 12.00
C TYR A 180 9.85 -4.80 11.90
N ILE A 181 10.80 -5.64 12.35
CA ILE A 181 10.63 -7.10 12.37
C ILE A 181 9.41 -7.49 13.20
N ALA A 182 9.26 -6.92 14.41
CA ALA A 182 8.10 -7.19 15.27
C ALA A 182 6.79 -6.78 14.59
N GLN A 183 6.79 -5.64 13.90
CA GLN A 183 5.64 -5.19 13.12
C GLN A 183 5.26 -6.18 12.02
N VAL A 184 6.22 -6.61 11.18
CA VAL A 184 5.97 -7.56 10.09
C VAL A 184 5.42 -8.88 10.60
N ARG A 185 5.93 -9.38 11.73
CA ARG A 185 5.42 -10.58 12.40
C ARG A 185 3.97 -10.43 12.83
N LEU A 186 3.63 -9.33 13.49
CA LEU A 186 2.26 -9.07 13.93
C LEU A 186 1.30 -8.89 12.76
N ASP A 187 1.75 -8.23 11.70
CA ASP A 187 0.97 -8.05 10.48
C ASP A 187 0.69 -9.40 9.80
N ARG A 188 1.70 -10.28 9.73
CA ARG A 188 1.51 -11.65 9.23
C ARG A 188 0.54 -12.45 10.11
N ALA A 189 0.65 -12.31 11.44
CA ALA A 189 -0.28 -12.97 12.37
C ALA A 189 -1.72 -12.48 12.19
N ALA A 190 -1.94 -11.20 11.95
CA ALA A 190 -3.27 -10.66 11.68
C ALA A 190 -3.87 -11.26 10.41
N ASP A 191 -3.06 -11.44 9.35
CA ASP A 191 -3.46 -12.11 8.12
C ASP A 191 -3.86 -13.57 8.35
N LEU A 192 -3.05 -14.33 9.09
CA LEU A 192 -3.33 -15.72 9.43
C LEU A 192 -4.59 -15.85 10.29
N LEU A 193 -4.77 -14.97 11.27
CA LEU A 193 -5.98 -14.93 12.09
C LEU A 193 -7.24 -14.67 11.29
N GLN A 194 -7.18 -13.88 10.23
CA GLN A 194 -8.33 -13.56 9.38
C GLN A 194 -8.65 -14.67 8.38
N HIS A 195 -7.62 -15.28 7.78
CA HIS A 195 -7.79 -16.15 6.61
C HIS A 195 -7.60 -17.64 6.92
N THR A 196 -7.25 -18.02 8.15
CA THR A 196 -7.07 -19.42 8.54
C THR A 196 -7.82 -19.77 9.83
N THR A 197 -8.00 -21.06 10.06
CA THR A 197 -8.58 -21.60 11.29
C THR A 197 -7.53 -22.07 12.31
N GLU A 198 -6.25 -21.81 12.03
CA GLU A 198 -5.14 -22.20 12.92
C GLU A 198 -5.31 -21.66 14.33
N SER A 199 -4.82 -22.39 15.35
CA SER A 199 -4.87 -21.95 16.74
C SER A 199 -4.00 -20.69 16.94
N VAL A 200 -4.36 -19.88 17.93
CA VAL A 200 -3.56 -18.69 18.29
C VAL A 200 -2.12 -19.07 18.65
N SER A 201 -1.96 -20.22 19.32
CA SER A 201 -0.64 -20.76 19.68
C SER A 201 0.19 -21.16 18.46
N ALA A 202 -0.43 -21.83 17.47
CA ALA A 202 0.24 -22.20 16.23
C ALA A 202 0.69 -20.94 15.45
N ILE A 203 -0.19 -19.95 15.31
CA ILE A 203 0.13 -18.67 14.65
C ILE A 203 1.26 -17.94 15.39
N ALA A 204 1.23 -17.92 16.75
CA ALA A 204 2.30 -17.29 17.53
C ALA A 204 3.66 -17.92 17.24
N SER A 205 3.71 -19.25 17.18
CA SER A 205 4.93 -20.00 16.82
C SER A 205 5.38 -19.74 15.40
N ASP A 206 4.44 -19.76 14.42
CA ASP A 206 4.74 -19.53 12.99
C ASP A 206 5.36 -18.15 12.76
N VAL A 207 4.89 -17.13 13.47
CA VAL A 207 5.43 -15.77 13.35
C VAL A 207 6.62 -15.50 14.28
N GLY A 208 7.16 -16.53 14.95
CA GLY A 208 8.42 -16.48 15.69
C GLY A 208 8.31 -15.91 17.12
N TYR A 209 7.21 -16.16 17.83
CA TYR A 209 7.08 -15.90 19.24
C TYR A 209 7.24 -17.20 20.04
N ASP A 210 7.98 -17.15 21.16
CA ASP A 210 8.27 -18.30 22.00
C ASP A 210 7.05 -18.76 22.84
N SER A 211 6.03 -17.90 22.99
CA SER A 211 4.80 -18.24 23.70
C SER A 211 3.59 -17.46 23.21
N GLU A 212 2.43 -18.09 23.28
CA GLU A 212 1.15 -17.46 22.99
C GLU A 212 0.89 -16.23 23.89
N ALA A 213 1.30 -16.29 25.15
CA ALA A 213 1.11 -15.21 26.11
C ALA A 213 1.94 -13.95 25.73
N ALA A 214 3.20 -14.14 25.29
CA ALA A 214 4.05 -13.06 24.82
C ALA A 214 3.47 -12.44 23.54
N PHE A 215 3.08 -13.29 22.60
CA PHE A 215 2.42 -12.87 21.36
C PHE A 215 1.14 -12.07 21.63
N SER A 216 0.22 -12.62 22.43
CA SER A 216 -1.08 -11.99 22.72
C SER A 216 -0.95 -10.61 23.36
N ARG A 217 0.03 -10.40 24.23
CA ARG A 217 0.30 -9.09 24.83
C ARG A 217 0.73 -8.06 23.78
N VAL A 218 1.69 -8.43 22.92
CA VAL A 218 2.22 -7.52 21.90
C VAL A 218 1.17 -7.25 20.81
N PHE A 219 0.42 -8.27 20.42
CA PHE A 219 -0.67 -8.17 19.45
C PHE A 219 -1.77 -7.24 19.97
N SER A 220 -2.23 -7.44 21.22
CA SER A 220 -3.27 -6.59 21.83
C SER A 220 -2.82 -5.14 21.97
N LYS A 221 -1.56 -4.90 22.30
CA LYS A 221 -1.00 -3.54 22.36
C LYS A 221 -1.06 -2.84 21.00
N ARG A 222 -0.84 -3.58 19.91
CA ARG A 222 -0.84 -2.99 18.54
C ARG A 222 -2.24 -2.82 17.98
N TYR A 223 -3.10 -3.81 18.12
CA TYR A 223 -4.42 -3.86 17.47
C TYR A 223 -5.59 -3.52 18.39
N GLY A 224 -5.34 -3.26 19.66
CA GLY A 224 -6.38 -2.91 20.64
C GLY A 224 -7.23 -4.08 21.11
N LEU A 225 -7.06 -5.27 20.52
CA LEU A 225 -7.86 -6.46 20.83
C LEU A 225 -6.98 -7.72 20.95
N PRO A 226 -7.33 -8.66 21.83
CA PRO A 226 -6.71 -9.98 21.85
C PRO A 226 -6.88 -10.73 20.53
N PRO A 227 -5.93 -11.59 20.13
CA PRO A 227 -5.95 -12.30 18.84
C PRO A 227 -7.27 -13.03 18.55
N SER A 228 -7.83 -13.75 19.55
CA SER A 228 -9.07 -14.48 19.41
C SER A 228 -10.30 -13.58 19.19
N ARG A 229 -10.32 -12.38 19.80
CA ARG A 229 -11.36 -11.37 19.58
C ARG A 229 -11.20 -10.70 18.22
N TRP A 230 -9.96 -10.41 17.83
CA TRP A 230 -9.63 -9.90 16.51
C TRP A 230 -10.17 -10.82 15.41
N ARG A 231 -9.87 -12.13 15.47
CA ARG A 231 -10.39 -13.13 14.53
C ARG A 231 -11.90 -13.06 14.39
N ARG A 232 -12.62 -13.11 15.52
CA ARG A 232 -14.11 -13.07 15.50
C ARG A 232 -14.64 -11.81 14.83
N GLN A 233 -14.05 -10.67 15.14
CA GLN A 233 -14.48 -9.38 14.60
C GLN A 233 -14.24 -9.28 13.09
N MET A 234 -13.10 -9.78 12.59
CA MET A 234 -12.81 -9.75 11.16
C MET A 234 -13.70 -10.72 10.38
N THR A 235 -13.91 -11.93 10.88
CA THR A 235 -14.82 -12.90 10.28
C THR A 235 -16.27 -12.37 10.22
N GLN A 236 -16.72 -11.65 11.23
CA GLN A 236 -18.04 -11.02 11.22
C GLN A 236 -18.13 -9.91 10.15
N ARG A 237 -17.15 -9.03 10.08
CA ARG A 237 -17.10 -7.96 9.09
C ARG A 237 -17.11 -8.49 7.65
N ASP A 238 -16.41 -9.58 7.39
CA ASP A 238 -16.37 -10.20 6.07
C ASP A 238 -17.74 -10.81 5.71
N ARG A 239 -18.43 -11.44 6.67
CA ARG A 239 -19.81 -11.94 6.48
C ARG A 239 -20.80 -10.81 6.19
N ASP A 240 -20.73 -9.72 6.95
CA ASP A 240 -21.63 -8.58 6.78
C ASP A 240 -21.45 -7.90 5.40
N ARG A 241 -20.20 -7.88 4.88
CA ARG A 241 -19.92 -7.39 3.52
C ARG A 241 -20.47 -8.28 2.42
N LEU A 242 -20.57 -9.59 2.65
CA LEU A 242 -21.10 -10.55 1.67
C LEU A 242 -22.64 -10.56 1.66
N VAL A 243 -23.27 -10.25 2.78
CA VAL A 243 -24.75 -10.23 2.91
C VAL A 243 -25.35 -8.88 2.49
N GLY A 244 -24.55 -7.81 2.49
CA GLY A 244 -24.98 -6.45 2.10
C GLY A 244 -24.79 -6.12 0.61
N ARG A 245 -24.61 -7.14 -0.25
CA ARG A 245 -24.52 -7.00 -1.73
C ARG A 245 -25.77 -7.48 -2.42
#